data_5446688eae2480147e24974f08030100
#
_entry.id   5446688eae2480147e24974f08030100
#
_cell.length_a   1.000
_cell.length_b   1.000
_cell.length_c   1.000
_cell.angle_alpha   90.00
_cell.angle_beta   90.00
_cell.angle_gamma   90.00
#
_symmetry.space_group_name_H-M   'P 1'
#
loop_
_entity.id
_entity.type
_entity.pdbx_description
1 polymer ?
#
loop_
_entity_poly.entity_id
_entity_poly.type
_entity_poly.pdbx_seq_one_letter_code
_entity_poly.pdbx_strand_id
1 'polypeptide(L)'
;MRNLSLNNFVILGGDLAHLMHTIIGRTWSLPFQKTEIQIYTAMNESRRSFIKKSAAGVALFTILPRKVFGAMGGDKSYVAPSDQLTRGIIGTGGIGMSGLHFVSDDKCRLVSVCDVDRNHLDNALRTGEQKFGEKLQAYDDWRDLVHDPTVDIVHIATPSHWHGIMAVEACKAGKDIFCEKPMTRTIGEGQKVVDAVKKYGRIFRLDTWFRFKDTFYGLGTTVEPLKKLVDSGVLGWPLTVRISGATGFTWKFYWTGKENLEPQPVPKELNYDMWLGPAPFKPYHPHRVHQNFRGYWDYESGGLGDMGQHYIDPVQYILGKDDTFPVKVEVDAPAQHPDAVGIWRSITYTYSDGCKIILEGEGFESQGKVHYIEGPLGKVYKGFECTIPNVMDIINAQPDPEPRNTDFLECVRTRQKFALAEENGHHSCTIVNLGSCALRLGRTLHFDPERQVFIGDDAANELINQPMRAPWGSMIL
;
A
#
# COMPACT_ATOMS: atom_id res chain seq x y z
N MET A 1 44.54 7.41 -4.63
CA MET A 1 43.84 6.68 -3.58
C MET A 1 42.37 6.57 -3.99
N ARG A 2 41.92 5.41 -4.40
CA ARG A 2 40.53 5.19 -4.86
C ARG A 2 39.66 4.98 -3.64
N ASN A 3 38.60 5.75 -3.50
CA ASN A 3 37.56 5.54 -2.49
C ASN A 3 36.93 4.16 -2.69
N LEU A 4 37.18 3.25 -1.76
CA LEU A 4 36.48 1.98 -1.66
C LEU A 4 35.15 2.22 -0.93
N SER A 5 34.06 2.00 -1.62
CA SER A 5 32.70 2.07 -1.06
C SER A 5 32.51 0.92 -0.06
N LEU A 6 32.04 1.26 1.13
CA LEU A 6 31.81 0.33 2.25
C LEU A 6 30.68 -0.73 2.04
N ASN A 7 30.03 -0.68 0.89
CA ASN A 7 28.80 -1.48 0.63
C ASN A 7 29.04 -2.95 0.23
N ASN A 8 30.26 -3.46 0.27
CA ASN A 8 30.57 -4.81 -0.26
C ASN A 8 31.21 -5.78 0.74
N PHE A 9 30.95 -5.65 2.05
CA PHE A 9 31.66 -6.47 3.05
C PHE A 9 30.75 -7.12 4.10
N VAL A 10 31.09 -8.35 4.50
CA VAL A 10 30.38 -9.17 5.53
C VAL A 10 31.27 -9.34 6.75
N ILE A 11 30.68 -9.24 7.94
CA ILE A 11 31.38 -9.45 9.23
C ILE A 11 31.17 -10.90 9.68
N LEU A 12 32.25 -11.64 9.89
CA LEU A 12 32.23 -12.99 10.42
C LEU A 12 32.59 -13.04 11.90
N GLY A 13 31.74 -13.66 12.71
CA GLY A 13 32.03 -14.01 14.10
C GLY A 13 32.33 -15.51 14.20
N GLY A 14 33.51 -15.89 14.54
CA GLY A 14 33.90 -17.26 14.80
C GLY A 14 35.42 -17.38 15.01
N ASP A 15 35.84 -18.28 15.86
CA ASP A 15 37.16 -18.56 16.41
C ASP A 15 38.38 -17.85 15.79
N LEU A 16 38.60 -16.60 16.19
CA LEU A 16 39.62 -15.69 15.65
C LEU A 16 41.03 -16.02 16.16
N ALA A 17 41.15 -16.81 17.22
CA ALA A 17 42.45 -17.07 17.88
C ALA A 17 43.41 -17.87 16.98
N HIS A 18 42.91 -18.76 16.14
CA HIS A 18 43.74 -19.64 15.30
C HIS A 18 44.17 -18.95 13.98
N LEU A 19 43.40 -18.01 13.49
CA LEU A 19 43.72 -17.28 12.22
C LEU A 19 44.76 -16.18 12.44
N MET A 20 44.77 -15.56 13.63
CA MET A 20 45.73 -14.48 13.95
C MET A 20 47.16 -14.96 14.05
N HIS A 21 47.42 -16.23 14.43
CA HIS A 21 48.78 -16.72 14.54
C HIS A 21 49.48 -16.94 13.19
N THR A 22 48.74 -17.12 12.11
CA THR A 22 49.29 -17.41 10.77
C THR A 22 49.56 -16.16 9.93
N ILE A 23 48.88 -15.06 10.23
CA ILE A 23 48.92 -13.83 9.38
C ILE A 23 49.85 -12.77 9.96
N ILE A 24 50.11 -12.73 11.28
CA ILE A 24 50.88 -11.67 11.96
C ILE A 24 52.36 -11.99 12.11
N GLY A 25 52.81 -13.12 11.59
CA GLY A 25 54.19 -13.62 11.74
C GLY A 25 55.30 -12.86 11.00
N ARG A 26 55.06 -11.74 10.34
CA ARG A 26 56.15 -10.92 9.77
C ARG A 26 55.84 -9.43 9.86
N THR A 27 56.70 -8.76 10.69
CA THR A 27 57.05 -7.32 10.76
C THR A 27 55.97 -6.36 11.27
N TRP A 28 56.12 -5.89 12.49
CA TRP A 28 56.14 -4.48 12.93
C TRP A 28 56.21 -4.47 14.49
N SER A 29 57.28 -3.93 15.03
CA SER A 29 57.48 -3.70 16.44
C SER A 29 56.90 -2.37 16.88
N LEU A 30 55.77 -2.40 17.60
CA LEU A 30 55.27 -1.28 18.40
C LEU A 30 54.69 -1.83 19.73
N PRO A 31 54.82 -1.10 20.85
CA PRO A 31 54.43 -1.58 22.15
C PRO A 31 52.92 -1.59 22.35
N PHE A 32 52.39 -2.75 22.71
CA PHE A 32 50.97 -2.97 23.05
C PHE A 32 50.68 -2.59 24.51
N GLN A 33 49.80 -1.64 24.76
CA GLN A 33 49.08 -1.54 26.03
C GLN A 33 47.96 -2.55 26.05
N LYS A 34 47.91 -3.38 27.10
CA LYS A 34 46.81 -4.34 27.33
C LYS A 34 45.51 -3.55 27.61
N THR A 35 44.56 -3.59 26.68
CA THR A 35 43.16 -3.18 26.91
C THR A 35 42.31 -4.44 26.96
N GLU A 36 41.63 -4.66 28.07
CA GLU A 36 40.69 -5.79 28.22
C GLU A 36 39.52 -5.64 27.23
N ILE A 37 39.33 -6.67 26.42
CA ILE A 37 38.18 -6.76 25.49
C ILE A 37 37.03 -7.41 26.25
N GLN A 38 36.03 -6.63 26.61
CA GLN A 38 34.73 -7.16 27.04
C GLN A 38 33.90 -7.56 25.83
N ILE A 39 33.73 -8.88 25.65
CA ILE A 39 32.80 -9.43 24.66
C ILE A 39 31.40 -9.37 25.27
N TYR A 40 30.58 -8.39 24.81
CA TYR A 40 29.15 -8.38 25.11
C TYR A 40 28.44 -9.34 24.13
N THR A 41 27.91 -10.43 24.64
CA THR A 41 26.89 -11.23 23.94
C THR A 41 25.57 -10.45 24.03
N ALA A 42 25.30 -9.61 23.05
CA ALA A 42 24.00 -8.95 22.88
C ALA A 42 23.01 -9.93 22.25
N MET A 43 22.33 -10.71 23.06
CA MET A 43 21.08 -11.34 22.65
C MET A 43 19.99 -10.25 22.75
N ASN A 44 19.30 -9.96 21.63
CA ASN A 44 18.12 -9.08 21.47
C ASN A 44 18.34 -7.62 21.05
N GLU A 45 19.34 -7.28 20.26
CA GLU A 45 19.34 -5.95 19.60
C GLU A 45 19.13 -6.06 18.08
N SER A 46 18.34 -5.13 17.50
CA SER A 46 18.15 -5.08 16.06
C SER A 46 19.46 -4.81 15.33
N ARG A 47 19.64 -5.38 14.14
CA ARG A 47 20.84 -5.19 13.29
C ARG A 47 21.20 -3.70 13.10
N ARG A 48 20.21 -2.80 13.04
CA ARG A 48 20.40 -1.35 12.95
C ARG A 48 20.96 -0.72 14.24
N SER A 49 20.53 -1.19 15.40
CA SER A 49 21.05 -0.72 16.70
C SER A 49 22.51 -1.11 16.88
N PHE A 50 22.88 -2.32 16.46
CA PHE A 50 24.26 -2.81 16.48
C PHE A 50 25.19 -1.94 15.60
N ILE A 51 24.79 -1.66 14.37
CA ILE A 51 25.60 -0.83 13.45
C ILE A 51 25.79 0.61 13.95
N LYS A 52 24.74 1.21 14.54
CA LYS A 52 24.83 2.57 15.10
C LYS A 52 25.74 2.68 16.34
N LYS A 53 25.78 1.65 17.16
CA LYS A 53 26.62 1.61 18.37
C LYS A 53 28.10 1.25 18.06
N SER A 54 28.35 0.49 16.99
CA SER A 54 29.69 0.13 16.55
C SER A 54 30.49 1.27 15.94
N ALA A 55 29.85 2.39 15.58
CA ALA A 55 30.52 3.57 15.02
C ALA A 55 31.34 4.37 16.06
N ALA A 56 31.25 4.06 17.34
CA ALA A 56 31.94 4.77 18.42
C ALA A 56 33.15 4.01 19.03
N GLY A 57 33.46 2.80 18.56
CA GLY A 57 34.58 2.00 19.06
C GLY A 57 35.46 1.49 17.93
N VAL A 58 36.78 1.71 18.01
CA VAL A 58 37.76 1.16 17.06
C VAL A 58 37.86 -0.36 17.30
N ALA A 59 36.99 -1.13 16.67
CA ALA A 59 37.16 -2.56 16.54
C ALA A 59 37.80 -2.85 15.18
N LEU A 60 38.89 -3.57 15.17
CA LEU A 60 39.51 -4.12 13.95
C LEU A 60 38.61 -5.23 13.42
N PHE A 61 37.77 -4.90 12.42
CA PHE A 61 36.98 -5.88 11.68
C PHE A 61 37.76 -6.32 10.45
N THR A 62 37.87 -7.61 10.25
CA THR A 62 38.34 -8.17 8.98
C THR A 62 37.15 -8.15 8.02
N ILE A 63 37.17 -7.24 7.06
CA ILE A 63 36.15 -7.08 6.05
C ILE A 63 36.56 -7.93 4.84
N LEU A 64 35.86 -9.02 4.59
CA LEU A 64 36.06 -9.86 3.39
C LEU A 64 35.07 -9.46 2.30
N PRO A 65 35.52 -9.38 1.03
CA PRO A 65 34.60 -9.11 -0.06
C PRO A 65 33.46 -10.14 -0.11
N ARG A 66 32.22 -9.66 -0.24
CA ARG A 66 30.99 -10.45 -0.30
C ARG A 66 31.07 -11.64 -1.27
N LYS A 67 31.80 -11.49 -2.38
CA LYS A 67 32.01 -12.50 -3.40
C LYS A 67 32.84 -13.72 -2.96
N VAL A 68 33.51 -13.66 -1.81
CA VAL A 68 34.40 -14.76 -1.36
C VAL A 68 33.62 -15.92 -0.76
N PHE A 69 32.43 -15.70 -0.19
CA PHE A 69 31.62 -16.75 0.47
C PHE A 69 30.41 -17.24 -0.35
N GLY A 70 29.87 -16.46 -1.28
CA GLY A 70 28.74 -16.87 -2.12
C GLY A 70 29.13 -17.44 -3.48
N ALA A 71 30.39 -17.32 -3.90
CA ALA A 71 30.82 -17.62 -5.25
C ALA A 71 31.47 -19.01 -5.45
N MET A 72 31.41 -19.89 -4.49
CA MET A 72 31.90 -21.28 -4.71
C MET A 72 31.02 -22.12 -5.66
N GLY A 73 29.85 -21.55 -6.10
CA GLY A 73 28.92 -22.22 -7.02
C GLY A 73 28.56 -21.48 -8.30
N GLY A 74 29.10 -20.28 -8.56
CA GLY A 74 28.87 -19.57 -9.84
C GLY A 74 27.45 -19.05 -10.08
N ASP A 75 26.53 -19.17 -9.12
CA ASP A 75 25.15 -18.70 -9.24
C ASP A 75 25.04 -17.22 -8.89
N LYS A 76 24.73 -16.38 -9.92
CA LYS A 76 24.52 -14.94 -9.77
C LYS A 76 23.25 -14.59 -8.99
N SER A 77 22.39 -15.58 -8.70
CA SER A 77 21.11 -15.40 -8.00
C SER A 77 21.23 -15.57 -6.47
N TYR A 78 22.36 -16.05 -5.94
CA TYR A 78 22.52 -16.25 -4.51
C TYR A 78 22.48 -14.95 -3.72
N VAL A 79 21.46 -14.79 -2.88
CA VAL A 79 21.34 -13.71 -1.90
C VAL A 79 21.76 -14.24 -0.54
N ALA A 80 22.76 -13.63 0.08
CA ALA A 80 23.20 -14.05 1.41
C ALA A 80 22.05 -13.90 2.43
N PRO A 81 21.88 -14.80 3.40
CA PRO A 81 20.81 -14.70 4.39
C PRO A 81 20.75 -13.37 5.14
N SER A 82 21.89 -12.69 5.30
CA SER A 82 21.97 -11.34 5.88
C SER A 82 21.40 -10.24 4.98
N ASP A 83 21.21 -10.51 3.70
CA ASP A 83 20.75 -9.56 2.70
C ASP A 83 19.30 -9.81 2.28
N GLN A 84 18.73 -10.91 2.73
CA GLN A 84 17.31 -11.21 2.53
C GLN A 84 16.47 -10.28 3.40
N LEU A 85 15.48 -9.64 2.79
CA LEU A 85 14.44 -8.94 3.53
C LEU A 85 13.47 -9.94 4.13
N THR A 86 12.86 -9.57 5.25
CA THR A 86 11.83 -10.38 5.89
C THR A 86 10.51 -9.64 5.93
N ARG A 87 9.43 -10.40 5.84
CA ARG A 87 8.08 -9.84 5.82
C ARG A 87 7.17 -10.57 6.80
N GLY A 88 6.31 -9.79 7.50
CA GLY A 88 5.16 -10.27 8.24
C GLY A 88 3.86 -9.84 7.56
N ILE A 89 2.84 -10.71 7.52
CA ILE A 89 1.52 -10.41 6.97
C ILE A 89 0.50 -10.29 8.12
N ILE A 90 -0.22 -9.18 8.16
CA ILE A 90 -1.36 -8.97 9.05
C ILE A 90 -2.64 -9.08 8.23
N GLY A 91 -3.51 -10.02 8.59
CA GLY A 91 -4.70 -10.38 7.84
C GLY A 91 -4.43 -11.52 6.85
N THR A 92 -4.72 -12.76 7.26
CA THR A 92 -4.53 -13.98 6.46
C THR A 92 -5.85 -14.52 5.89
N GLY A 93 -6.78 -13.61 5.61
CA GLY A 93 -8.00 -13.89 4.86
C GLY A 93 -7.74 -14.02 3.35
N GLY A 94 -8.78 -13.75 2.54
CA GLY A 94 -8.76 -13.98 1.09
C GLY A 94 -7.58 -13.33 0.37
N ILE A 95 -7.34 -12.01 0.60
CA ILE A 95 -6.27 -11.28 -0.11
C ILE A 95 -4.89 -11.62 0.44
N GLY A 96 -4.71 -11.65 1.76
CA GLY A 96 -3.42 -11.98 2.38
C GLY A 96 -2.93 -13.39 2.02
N MET A 97 -3.84 -14.33 1.78
CA MET A 97 -3.55 -15.70 1.35
C MET A 97 -3.51 -15.88 -0.16
N SER A 98 -3.73 -14.83 -0.95
CA SER A 98 -3.68 -14.94 -2.41
C SER A 98 -2.30 -15.35 -2.90
N GLY A 99 -2.25 -15.97 -4.07
CA GLY A 99 -0.97 -16.37 -4.69
C GLY A 99 -0.05 -15.21 -5.04
N LEU A 100 -0.56 -13.96 -5.03
CA LEU A 100 0.23 -12.75 -5.24
C LEU A 100 0.93 -12.27 -3.96
N HIS A 101 0.34 -12.54 -2.79
CA HIS A 101 0.78 -11.98 -1.51
C HIS A 101 1.39 -13.02 -0.57
N PHE A 102 0.84 -14.24 -0.57
CA PHE A 102 1.34 -15.33 0.26
C PHE A 102 2.50 -16.06 -0.46
N VAL A 103 3.62 -15.37 -0.55
CA VAL A 103 4.85 -15.82 -1.23
C VAL A 103 6.05 -15.65 -0.33
N SER A 104 7.05 -16.51 -0.49
CA SER A 104 8.35 -16.43 0.19
C SER A 104 9.42 -16.85 -0.80
N ASP A 105 10.46 -16.05 -0.95
CA ASP A 105 11.58 -16.31 -1.86
C ASP A 105 12.91 -15.80 -1.27
N ASP A 106 14.01 -16.00 -2.01
CA ASP A 106 15.34 -15.59 -1.60
C ASP A 106 15.52 -14.08 -1.47
N LYS A 107 14.63 -13.26 -2.05
CA LYS A 107 14.70 -11.80 -1.95
C LYS A 107 13.93 -11.25 -0.75
N CYS A 108 12.81 -11.90 -0.40
CA CYS A 108 11.95 -11.51 0.71
C CYS A 108 11.26 -12.72 1.33
N ARG A 109 11.72 -13.13 2.50
CA ARG A 109 11.16 -14.27 3.23
C ARG A 109 9.92 -13.87 4.01
N LEU A 110 8.86 -14.66 3.90
CA LEU A 110 7.72 -14.59 4.81
C LEU A 110 8.11 -15.30 6.11
N VAL A 111 8.16 -14.57 7.22
CA VAL A 111 8.62 -15.11 8.52
C VAL A 111 7.52 -15.16 9.58
N SER A 112 6.47 -14.31 9.44
CA SER A 112 5.39 -14.24 10.42
C SER A 112 4.06 -13.92 9.81
N VAL A 113 2.99 -14.34 10.48
CA VAL A 113 1.59 -14.09 10.11
C VAL A 113 0.77 -13.73 11.34
N CYS A 114 -0.25 -12.87 11.14
CA CYS A 114 -1.18 -12.47 12.18
C CYS A 114 -2.61 -12.48 11.65
N ASP A 115 -3.52 -13.07 12.41
CA ASP A 115 -4.97 -12.93 12.19
C ASP A 115 -5.73 -13.04 13.50
N VAL A 116 -6.85 -12.35 13.62
CA VAL A 116 -7.75 -12.39 14.78
C VAL A 116 -8.77 -13.53 14.70
N ASP A 117 -8.85 -14.19 13.53
CA ASP A 117 -9.60 -15.44 13.32
C ASP A 117 -8.65 -16.63 13.33
N ARG A 118 -8.82 -17.50 14.32
CA ARG A 118 -7.95 -18.66 14.51
C ARG A 118 -7.95 -19.61 13.31
N ASN A 119 -9.08 -19.74 12.61
CA ASN A 119 -9.17 -20.59 11.41
C ASN A 119 -8.30 -20.04 10.28
N HIS A 120 -8.28 -18.70 10.08
CA HIS A 120 -7.43 -18.04 9.11
C HIS A 120 -5.95 -18.21 9.48
N LEU A 121 -5.59 -17.98 10.75
CA LEU A 121 -4.23 -18.12 11.24
C LEU A 121 -3.70 -19.55 11.07
N ASP A 122 -4.47 -20.55 11.50
CA ASP A 122 -4.08 -21.97 11.38
C ASP A 122 -3.95 -22.41 9.91
N ASN A 123 -4.80 -21.88 9.03
CA ASN A 123 -4.69 -22.12 7.60
C ASN A 123 -3.39 -21.52 7.02
N ALA A 124 -3.03 -20.30 7.42
CA ALA A 124 -1.80 -19.64 6.98
C ALA A 124 -0.56 -20.41 7.43
N LEU A 125 -0.51 -20.89 8.68
CA LEU A 125 0.58 -21.68 9.21
C LEU A 125 0.79 -22.99 8.43
N ARG A 126 -0.30 -23.76 8.23
CA ARG A 126 -0.24 -25.00 7.44
C ARG A 126 0.22 -24.76 6.01
N THR A 127 -0.33 -23.71 5.39
CA THR A 127 0.02 -23.37 3.99
C THR A 127 1.49 -22.92 3.90
N GLY A 128 1.98 -22.17 4.87
CA GLY A 128 3.39 -21.74 4.93
C GLY A 128 4.35 -22.93 5.04
N GLU A 129 4.07 -23.86 5.96
CA GLU A 129 4.86 -25.07 6.12
C GLU A 129 4.86 -25.93 4.84
N GLN A 130 3.68 -26.10 4.21
CA GLN A 130 3.55 -26.90 2.98
C GLN A 130 4.23 -26.27 1.77
N LYS A 131 4.11 -24.94 1.60
CA LYS A 131 4.64 -24.26 0.42
C LYS A 131 6.11 -23.89 0.52
N PHE A 132 6.57 -23.49 1.71
CA PHE A 132 7.90 -22.92 1.89
C PHE A 132 8.83 -23.85 2.68
N GLY A 133 8.29 -24.92 3.29
CA GLY A 133 9.07 -25.80 4.17
C GLY A 133 9.53 -25.13 5.48
N GLU A 134 9.00 -23.94 5.79
CA GLU A 134 9.39 -23.14 6.94
C GLU A 134 8.20 -22.95 7.89
N LYS A 135 8.50 -22.97 9.19
CA LYS A 135 7.51 -22.69 10.24
C LYS A 135 7.41 -21.18 10.44
N LEU A 136 6.25 -20.60 10.12
CA LEU A 136 5.98 -19.18 10.34
C LEU A 136 5.72 -18.91 11.83
N GLN A 137 6.16 -17.74 12.32
CA GLN A 137 5.75 -17.23 13.63
C GLN A 137 4.30 -16.76 13.57
N ALA A 138 3.48 -17.18 14.53
CA ALA A 138 2.06 -16.82 14.62
C ALA A 138 1.85 -15.72 15.66
N TYR A 139 0.96 -14.77 15.32
CA TYR A 139 0.47 -13.72 16.21
C TYR A 139 -1.05 -13.63 16.12
N ASP A 140 -1.73 -13.38 17.22
CA ASP A 140 -3.15 -13.06 17.31
C ASP A 140 -3.38 -11.57 17.65
N ASP A 141 -2.31 -10.85 17.98
CA ASP A 141 -2.26 -9.40 18.12
C ASP A 141 -1.25 -8.82 17.10
N TRP A 142 -1.74 -7.98 16.21
CA TRP A 142 -0.92 -7.36 15.17
C TRP A 142 0.22 -6.47 15.73
N ARG A 143 0.07 -5.94 16.95
CA ARG A 143 1.07 -5.11 17.61
C ARG A 143 2.35 -5.90 17.89
N ASP A 144 2.21 -7.16 18.26
CA ASP A 144 3.34 -8.05 18.51
C ASP A 144 4.11 -8.32 17.22
N LEU A 145 3.43 -8.55 16.09
CA LEU A 145 4.08 -8.70 14.78
C LEU A 145 4.80 -7.41 14.36
N VAL A 146 4.17 -6.24 14.52
CA VAL A 146 4.78 -4.95 14.16
C VAL A 146 6.05 -4.70 14.97
N HIS A 147 6.11 -5.12 16.23
CA HIS A 147 7.28 -4.95 17.09
C HIS A 147 8.29 -6.13 17.02
N ASP A 148 8.00 -7.18 16.25
CA ASP A 148 8.95 -8.27 16.03
C ASP A 148 10.22 -7.75 15.33
N PRO A 149 11.41 -7.85 15.97
CA PRO A 149 12.66 -7.36 15.40
C PRO A 149 13.12 -8.15 14.17
N THR A 150 12.56 -9.33 13.92
CA THR A 150 12.89 -10.16 12.77
C THR A 150 12.13 -9.75 11.50
N VAL A 151 11.14 -8.88 11.60
CA VAL A 151 10.33 -8.37 10.48
C VAL A 151 10.92 -7.04 9.98
N ASP A 152 11.25 -6.95 8.70
CA ASP A 152 11.65 -5.71 8.03
C ASP A 152 10.46 -4.99 7.40
N ILE A 153 9.54 -5.73 6.79
CA ILE A 153 8.37 -5.24 6.06
C ILE A 153 7.09 -5.74 6.69
N VAL A 154 6.19 -4.84 7.01
CA VAL A 154 4.82 -5.19 7.44
C VAL A 154 3.88 -5.10 6.24
N HIS A 155 3.26 -6.22 5.89
CA HIS A 155 2.22 -6.29 4.86
C HIS A 155 0.85 -6.24 5.54
N ILE A 156 0.09 -5.17 5.29
CA ILE A 156 -1.23 -4.93 5.87
C ILE A 156 -2.29 -5.37 4.86
N ALA A 157 -2.97 -6.48 5.14
CA ALA A 157 -4.00 -7.09 4.30
C ALA A 157 -5.32 -7.31 5.07
N THR A 158 -5.58 -6.44 6.03
CA THR A 158 -6.76 -6.42 6.88
C THR A 158 -7.94 -5.70 6.21
N PRO A 159 -9.13 -5.63 6.83
CA PRO A 159 -10.15 -4.66 6.45
C PRO A 159 -9.65 -3.21 6.57
N SER A 160 -10.11 -2.34 5.68
CA SER A 160 -9.54 -0.99 5.47
C SER A 160 -9.62 -0.07 6.69
N HIS A 161 -10.53 -0.27 7.61
CA HIS A 161 -10.62 0.51 8.86
C HIS A 161 -9.42 0.32 9.80
N TRP A 162 -8.58 -0.67 9.54
CA TRP A 162 -7.34 -0.93 10.26
C TRP A 162 -6.09 -0.33 9.60
N HIS A 163 -6.14 -0.05 8.29
CA HIS A 163 -4.95 0.28 7.52
C HIS A 163 -4.19 1.48 8.06
N GLY A 164 -4.90 2.57 8.37
CA GLY A 164 -4.28 3.81 8.87
C GLY A 164 -3.49 3.62 10.16
N ILE A 165 -4.09 2.99 11.18
CA ILE A 165 -3.44 2.74 12.47
C ILE A 165 -2.23 1.83 12.31
N MET A 166 -2.40 0.70 11.61
CA MET A 166 -1.32 -0.28 11.42
C MET A 166 -0.14 0.32 10.67
N ALA A 167 -0.40 1.14 9.62
CA ALA A 167 0.65 1.80 8.86
C ALA A 167 1.42 2.82 9.72
N VAL A 168 0.73 3.63 10.53
CA VAL A 168 1.36 4.59 11.44
C VAL A 168 2.21 3.89 12.49
N GLU A 169 1.71 2.82 13.12
CA GLU A 169 2.46 2.05 14.11
C GLU A 169 3.65 1.31 13.49
N ALA A 170 3.50 0.75 12.29
CA ALA A 170 4.61 0.16 11.55
C ALA A 170 5.72 1.19 11.28
N CYS A 171 5.37 2.43 10.90
CA CYS A 171 6.33 3.53 10.76
C CYS A 171 7.06 3.81 12.08
N LYS A 172 6.34 3.94 13.21
CA LYS A 172 6.91 4.17 14.54
C LYS A 172 7.86 3.04 14.95
N ALA A 173 7.52 1.79 14.63
CA ALA A 173 8.34 0.62 14.88
C ALA A 173 9.55 0.48 13.92
N GLY A 174 9.68 1.38 12.95
CA GLY A 174 10.79 1.38 12.00
C GLY A 174 10.65 0.38 10.86
N LYS A 175 9.45 -0.12 10.59
CA LYS A 175 9.15 -1.06 9.51
C LYS A 175 8.84 -0.32 8.21
N ASP A 176 9.14 -0.95 7.08
CA ASP A 176 8.66 -0.53 5.78
C ASP A 176 7.30 -1.19 5.52
N ILE A 177 6.45 -0.55 4.72
CA ILE A 177 5.04 -0.89 4.65
C ILE A 177 4.62 -1.31 3.25
N PHE A 178 3.94 -2.44 3.16
CA PHE A 178 3.15 -2.84 2.02
C PHE A 178 1.68 -2.83 2.47
N CYS A 179 0.89 -1.88 1.97
CA CYS A 179 -0.50 -1.69 2.39
C CYS A 179 -1.46 -2.04 1.26
N GLU A 180 -2.46 -2.85 1.56
CA GLU A 180 -3.59 -3.10 0.67
C GLU A 180 -4.43 -1.83 0.47
N LYS A 181 -5.14 -1.79 -0.66
CA LYS A 181 -6.13 -0.76 -0.97
C LYS A 181 -7.51 -1.12 -0.35
N PRO A 182 -8.37 -0.12 -0.11
CA PRO A 182 -8.10 1.32 -0.11
C PRO A 182 -7.12 1.70 1.00
N MET A 183 -6.25 2.68 0.74
CA MET A 183 -5.17 3.04 1.67
C MET A 183 -5.66 3.31 3.07
N THR A 184 -6.78 4.01 3.20
CA THR A 184 -7.42 4.32 4.48
C THR A 184 -8.93 4.46 4.32
N ARG A 185 -9.65 4.35 5.43
CA ARG A 185 -11.09 4.54 5.48
C ARG A 185 -11.49 6.02 5.40
N THR A 186 -10.66 6.93 5.92
CA THR A 186 -10.96 8.37 5.98
C THR A 186 -9.80 9.22 5.43
N ILE A 187 -10.12 10.47 5.04
CA ILE A 187 -9.13 11.43 4.55
C ILE A 187 -8.08 11.72 5.61
N GLY A 188 -8.51 11.98 6.85
CA GLY A 188 -7.60 12.30 7.95
C GLY A 188 -6.67 11.17 8.34
N GLU A 189 -7.11 9.91 8.26
CA GLU A 189 -6.21 8.76 8.42
C GLU A 189 -5.12 8.74 7.35
N GLY A 190 -5.47 9.02 6.08
CA GLY A 190 -4.52 9.07 4.98
C GLY A 190 -3.44 10.13 5.19
N GLN A 191 -3.83 11.33 5.65
CA GLN A 191 -2.89 12.40 5.99
C GLN A 191 -1.89 11.95 7.08
N LYS A 192 -2.38 11.29 8.14
CA LYS A 192 -1.52 10.80 9.23
C LYS A 192 -0.56 9.71 8.78
N VAL A 193 -0.95 8.85 7.83
CA VAL A 193 -0.03 7.88 7.23
C VAL A 193 1.07 8.58 6.45
N VAL A 194 0.73 9.58 5.62
CA VAL A 194 1.72 10.39 4.88
C VAL A 194 2.72 11.03 5.83
N ASP A 195 2.21 11.68 6.90
CA ASP A 195 3.05 12.34 7.90
C ASP A 195 3.97 11.34 8.63
N ALA A 196 3.45 10.16 8.98
CA ALA A 196 4.24 9.12 9.64
C ALA A 196 5.33 8.55 8.73
N VAL A 197 5.01 8.24 7.47
CA VAL A 197 6.00 7.75 6.50
C VAL A 197 7.15 8.75 6.33
N LYS A 198 6.83 10.03 6.16
CA LYS A 198 7.81 11.13 6.07
C LYS A 198 8.62 11.27 7.36
N LYS A 199 7.96 11.35 8.50
CA LYS A 199 8.60 11.55 9.82
C LYS A 199 9.60 10.44 10.17
N TYR A 200 9.24 9.20 9.90
CA TYR A 200 10.07 8.04 10.24
C TYR A 200 10.96 7.56 9.09
N GLY A 201 10.88 8.19 7.90
CA GLY A 201 11.68 7.87 6.73
C GLY A 201 11.47 6.42 6.28
N ARG A 202 10.20 5.97 6.22
CA ARG A 202 9.88 4.61 5.80
C ARG A 202 9.59 4.54 4.32
N ILE A 203 9.69 3.34 3.74
CA ILE A 203 9.25 3.09 2.38
C ILE A 203 7.83 2.52 2.46
N PHE A 204 6.93 3.16 1.73
CA PHE A 204 5.53 2.77 1.64
C PHE A 204 5.19 2.33 0.22
N ARG A 205 4.48 1.21 0.10
CA ARG A 205 3.87 0.75 -1.14
C ARG A 205 2.37 0.57 -0.93
N LEU A 206 1.59 1.23 -1.77
CA LEU A 206 0.17 0.92 -1.92
C LEU A 206 -0.02 -0.22 -2.91
N ASP A 207 -0.90 -1.18 -2.60
CA ASP A 207 -1.18 -2.28 -3.52
C ASP A 207 -2.34 -1.96 -4.49
N THR A 208 -2.17 -0.90 -5.25
CA THR A 208 -2.88 -0.73 -6.52
C THR A 208 -1.85 -0.69 -7.64
N TRP A 209 -1.95 -1.62 -8.58
CA TRP A 209 -0.92 -1.84 -9.61
C TRP A 209 -1.45 -1.62 -11.03
N PHE A 210 -2.70 -1.14 -11.17
CA PHE A 210 -3.32 -0.93 -12.47
C PHE A 210 -2.65 0.17 -13.28
N ARG A 211 -1.96 1.10 -12.63
CA ARG A 211 -1.09 2.08 -13.27
C ARG A 211 0.06 1.45 -14.05
N PHE A 212 0.48 0.23 -13.69
CA PHE A 212 1.65 -0.46 -14.27
C PHE A 212 1.28 -1.72 -15.05
N LYS A 213 -0.02 -1.99 -15.25
CA LYS A 213 -0.47 -3.17 -16.02
C LYS A 213 -0.16 -3.04 -17.50
N ASP A 214 0.20 -4.18 -18.10
CA ASP A 214 0.44 -4.29 -19.55
C ASP A 214 -0.81 -3.98 -20.37
N THR A 215 -2.01 -4.27 -19.84
CA THR A 215 -3.28 -3.92 -20.47
C THR A 215 -4.23 -3.32 -19.46
N PHE A 216 -4.66 -2.08 -19.71
CA PHE A 216 -5.54 -1.36 -18.81
C PHE A 216 -7.01 -1.63 -19.12
N TYR A 217 -7.67 -2.45 -18.32
CA TYR A 217 -9.12 -2.74 -18.27
C TYR A 217 -9.84 -2.86 -19.62
N GLY A 218 -9.27 -3.61 -20.55
CA GLY A 218 -9.90 -3.81 -21.87
C GLY A 218 -9.92 -2.57 -22.75
N LEU A 219 -9.20 -1.51 -22.41
CA LEU A 219 -9.03 -0.33 -23.22
C LEU A 219 -8.14 -0.56 -24.44
N GLY A 220 -7.50 -1.73 -24.54
CA GLY A 220 -6.64 -2.11 -25.66
C GLY A 220 -5.25 -1.50 -25.62
N THR A 221 -4.86 -0.89 -24.50
CA THR A 221 -3.56 -0.24 -24.30
C THR A 221 -3.16 -0.29 -22.84
N THR A 222 -1.89 0.04 -22.58
CA THR A 222 -1.40 0.36 -21.23
C THR A 222 -1.75 1.80 -20.84
N VAL A 223 -1.43 2.19 -19.63
CA VAL A 223 -1.67 3.56 -19.12
C VAL A 223 -0.75 4.60 -19.80
N GLU A 224 0.47 4.20 -20.17
CA GLU A 224 1.48 5.10 -20.70
C GLU A 224 1.11 5.75 -22.05
N PRO A 225 0.62 5.03 -23.08
CA PRO A 225 0.13 5.67 -24.30
C PRO A 225 -1.02 6.64 -24.05
N LEU A 226 -1.91 6.37 -23.09
CA LEU A 226 -2.96 7.29 -22.71
C LEU A 226 -2.40 8.57 -22.08
N LYS A 227 -1.36 8.45 -21.23
CA LYS A 227 -0.66 9.59 -20.66
C LYS A 227 -0.01 10.45 -21.74
N LYS A 228 0.75 9.84 -22.66
CA LYS A 228 1.37 10.53 -23.79
C LYS A 228 0.34 11.26 -24.67
N LEU A 229 -0.80 10.60 -24.91
CA LEU A 229 -1.90 11.21 -25.69
C LEU A 229 -2.45 12.46 -24.98
N VAL A 230 -2.67 12.40 -23.68
CA VAL A 230 -3.16 13.55 -22.91
C VAL A 230 -2.10 14.65 -22.86
N ASP A 231 -0.83 14.30 -22.61
CA ASP A 231 0.27 15.27 -22.55
C ASP A 231 0.55 15.96 -23.90
N SER A 232 0.21 15.30 -25.02
CA SER A 232 0.32 15.91 -26.35
C SER A 232 -0.65 17.09 -26.57
N GLY A 233 -1.71 17.19 -25.76
CA GLY A 233 -2.71 18.23 -25.85
C GLY A 233 -3.70 18.10 -27.03
N VAL A 234 -3.57 17.08 -27.90
CA VAL A 234 -4.41 16.94 -29.11
C VAL A 234 -5.89 16.71 -28.83
N LEU A 235 -6.23 16.24 -27.65
CA LEU A 235 -7.63 16.10 -27.22
C LEU A 235 -8.26 17.44 -26.79
N GLY A 236 -7.45 18.49 -26.62
CA GLY A 236 -7.87 19.74 -26.00
C GLY A 236 -8.03 19.63 -24.48
N TRP A 237 -8.48 20.72 -23.87
CA TRP A 237 -8.67 20.80 -22.42
C TRP A 237 -9.90 21.65 -22.09
N PRO A 238 -10.71 21.39 -21.04
CA PRO A 238 -10.55 20.31 -20.05
C PRO A 238 -11.00 18.95 -20.57
N LEU A 239 -10.54 17.88 -19.88
CA LEU A 239 -10.87 16.50 -20.19
C LEU A 239 -11.93 15.93 -19.25
N THR A 240 -12.76 15.01 -19.76
CA THR A 240 -13.66 14.18 -18.97
C THR A 240 -13.27 12.71 -19.14
N VAL A 241 -12.99 12.01 -18.04
CA VAL A 241 -12.74 10.57 -18.04
C VAL A 241 -13.93 9.84 -17.42
N ARG A 242 -14.43 8.80 -18.11
CA ARG A 242 -15.57 7.98 -17.66
C ARG A 242 -15.11 6.60 -17.28
N ILE A 243 -15.32 6.22 -16.02
CA ILE A 243 -15.06 4.89 -15.50
C ILE A 243 -16.41 4.15 -15.46
N SER A 244 -16.62 3.26 -16.43
CA SER A 244 -17.92 2.66 -16.70
C SER A 244 -17.79 1.17 -17.02
N GLY A 245 -18.80 0.38 -16.68
CA GLY A 245 -18.91 -1.02 -17.12
C GLY A 245 -18.83 -1.19 -18.63
N ALA A 246 -19.36 -0.24 -19.41
CA ALA A 246 -19.27 -0.24 -20.85
C ALA A 246 -17.83 -0.06 -21.39
N THR A 247 -16.93 0.52 -20.61
CA THR A 247 -15.49 0.64 -20.90
C THR A 247 -14.64 -0.47 -20.28
N GLY A 248 -15.25 -1.40 -19.52
CA GLY A 248 -14.55 -2.59 -19.01
C GLY A 248 -14.32 -2.60 -17.50
N PHE A 249 -14.87 -1.63 -16.76
CA PHE A 249 -14.74 -1.56 -15.30
C PHE A 249 -15.90 -2.26 -14.60
N THR A 250 -15.67 -2.77 -13.40
CA THR A 250 -16.68 -3.49 -12.61
C THR A 250 -16.68 -2.99 -11.17
N TRP A 251 -17.82 -2.41 -10.74
CA TRP A 251 -17.95 -1.81 -9.41
C TRP A 251 -18.28 -2.80 -8.30
N LYS A 252 -18.53 -4.07 -8.63
CA LYS A 252 -18.84 -5.12 -7.64
C LYS A 252 -19.98 -4.73 -6.69
N PHE A 253 -21.10 -4.28 -7.21
CA PHE A 253 -22.27 -3.88 -6.42
C PHE A 253 -22.85 -5.00 -5.53
N TYR A 254 -22.39 -6.23 -5.67
CA TYR A 254 -22.70 -7.29 -4.71
C TYR A 254 -22.05 -7.07 -3.32
N TRP A 255 -21.12 -6.12 -3.18
CA TRP A 255 -20.62 -5.66 -1.87
C TRP A 255 -21.52 -4.58 -1.25
N THR A 256 -22.85 -4.80 -1.25
CA THR A 256 -23.80 -3.95 -0.50
C THR A 256 -24.03 -4.51 0.89
N GLY A 257 -24.32 -3.62 1.85
CA GLY A 257 -24.69 -4.02 3.21
C GLY A 257 -26.13 -4.52 3.29
N LYS A 258 -26.41 -5.27 4.35
CA LYS A 258 -27.78 -5.62 4.75
C LYS A 258 -28.21 -4.72 5.90
N GLU A 259 -29.43 -4.23 5.79
CA GLU A 259 -30.10 -3.52 6.86
C GLU A 259 -30.61 -4.49 7.94
N ASN A 260 -30.83 -4.01 9.14
CA ASN A 260 -31.51 -4.75 10.22
C ASN A 260 -30.89 -6.13 10.52
N LEU A 261 -29.58 -6.18 10.74
CA LEU A 261 -28.89 -7.41 11.11
C LEU A 261 -29.18 -7.78 12.56
N GLU A 262 -29.84 -8.92 12.77
CA GLU A 262 -30.07 -9.46 14.10
C GLU A 262 -28.76 -9.95 14.74
N PRO A 263 -28.47 -9.55 15.98
CA PRO A 263 -27.26 -9.99 16.68
C PRO A 263 -27.16 -11.51 16.77
N GLN A 264 -25.95 -12.03 16.56
CA GLN A 264 -25.64 -13.45 16.70
C GLN A 264 -24.48 -13.66 17.68
N PRO A 265 -24.35 -14.86 18.27
CA PRO A 265 -23.19 -15.18 19.10
C PRO A 265 -21.89 -15.07 18.30
N VAL A 266 -20.87 -14.47 18.93
CA VAL A 266 -19.52 -14.43 18.35
C VAL A 266 -18.96 -15.85 18.29
N PRO A 267 -18.43 -16.32 17.14
CA PRO A 267 -17.70 -17.58 17.07
C PRO A 267 -16.50 -17.58 18.02
N LYS A 268 -16.24 -18.71 18.67
CA LYS A 268 -15.13 -18.83 19.65
C LYS A 268 -13.75 -18.66 19.00
N GLU A 269 -13.65 -18.86 17.70
CA GLU A 269 -12.43 -18.73 16.90
C GLU A 269 -12.08 -17.28 16.58
N LEU A 270 -13.07 -16.35 16.68
CA LEU A 270 -12.92 -14.96 16.28
C LEU A 270 -12.75 -14.04 17.50
N ASN A 271 -11.64 -13.34 17.61
CA ASN A 271 -11.51 -12.19 18.51
C ASN A 271 -12.22 -10.98 17.90
N TYR A 272 -13.54 -10.91 18.12
CA TYR A 272 -14.39 -9.90 17.49
C TYR A 272 -14.10 -8.48 17.98
N ASP A 273 -13.66 -8.30 19.23
CA ASP A 273 -13.26 -6.99 19.74
C ASP A 273 -12.04 -6.44 18.99
N MET A 274 -11.04 -7.28 18.79
CA MET A 274 -9.86 -6.94 17.98
C MET A 274 -10.22 -6.80 16.50
N TRP A 275 -11.17 -7.59 15.96
CA TRP A 275 -11.65 -7.42 14.60
C TRP A 275 -12.28 -6.04 14.38
N LEU A 276 -13.15 -5.59 15.30
CA LEU A 276 -13.76 -4.26 15.27
C LEU A 276 -12.72 -3.15 15.40
N GLY A 277 -11.77 -3.30 16.30
CA GLY A 277 -10.70 -2.34 16.52
C GLY A 277 -11.17 -0.90 16.65
N PRO A 278 -10.73 0.02 15.77
CA PRO A 278 -11.09 1.43 15.81
C PRO A 278 -12.53 1.72 15.42
N ALA A 279 -13.21 0.80 14.73
CA ALA A 279 -14.59 1.00 14.30
C ALA A 279 -15.56 1.07 15.51
N PRO A 280 -16.69 1.77 15.40
CA PRO A 280 -17.71 1.78 16.42
C PRO A 280 -18.17 0.36 16.78
N PHE A 281 -18.51 0.14 18.04
CA PHE A 281 -19.08 -1.14 18.45
C PHE A 281 -20.41 -1.42 17.73
N LYS A 282 -20.48 -2.57 17.08
CA LYS A 282 -21.69 -3.15 16.50
C LYS A 282 -21.82 -4.59 16.98
N PRO A 283 -23.02 -5.09 17.33
CA PRO A 283 -23.21 -6.51 17.64
C PRO A 283 -22.73 -7.39 16.48
N TYR A 284 -22.19 -8.55 16.82
CA TYR A 284 -21.71 -9.49 15.82
C TYR A 284 -22.85 -10.00 14.93
N HIS A 285 -22.54 -10.06 13.65
CA HIS A 285 -23.30 -10.79 12.64
C HIS A 285 -22.35 -11.28 11.54
N PRO A 286 -22.48 -12.51 11.01
CA PRO A 286 -21.54 -13.03 10.01
C PRO A 286 -21.52 -12.23 8.72
N HIS A 287 -22.57 -11.48 8.40
CA HIS A 287 -22.57 -10.58 7.24
C HIS A 287 -21.76 -9.28 7.47
N ARG A 288 -21.31 -8.95 8.70
CA ARG A 288 -20.46 -7.77 8.96
C ARG A 288 -18.99 -8.06 8.86
N VAL A 289 -18.57 -9.32 8.92
CA VAL A 289 -17.16 -9.70 9.01
C VAL A 289 -16.66 -10.35 7.71
N HIS A 290 -15.37 -10.64 7.66
CA HIS A 290 -14.69 -11.26 6.53
C HIS A 290 -14.95 -10.49 5.22
N GLN A 291 -15.37 -11.14 4.14
CA GLN A 291 -15.55 -10.49 2.84
C GLN A 291 -16.65 -9.42 2.83
N ASN A 292 -17.72 -9.64 3.61
CA ASN A 292 -18.92 -8.80 3.58
C ASN A 292 -18.75 -7.47 4.33
N PHE A 293 -17.67 -7.27 5.10
CA PHE A 293 -17.41 -6.01 5.78
C PHE A 293 -17.48 -4.81 4.83
N ARG A 294 -17.19 -5.03 3.56
CA ARG A 294 -17.22 -4.00 2.50
C ARG A 294 -18.54 -3.28 2.39
N GLY A 295 -19.63 -3.96 2.72
CA GLY A 295 -20.97 -3.39 2.67
C GLY A 295 -21.35 -2.44 3.82
N TYR A 296 -20.40 -2.01 4.67
CA TYR A 296 -20.72 -1.19 5.84
C TYR A 296 -19.78 0.00 5.97
N TRP A 297 -20.38 1.20 6.15
CA TRP A 297 -19.64 2.48 6.21
C TRP A 297 -18.58 2.55 7.30
N ASP A 298 -18.75 1.81 8.40
CA ASP A 298 -17.76 1.77 9.47
C ASP A 298 -16.45 1.09 9.07
N TYR A 299 -16.46 0.27 8.02
CA TYR A 299 -15.32 -0.54 7.61
C TYR A 299 -14.82 -0.20 6.21
N GLU A 300 -15.73 0.02 5.24
CA GLU A 300 -15.41 0.37 3.86
C GLU A 300 -16.60 1.07 3.19
N SER A 301 -16.57 1.29 1.87
CA SER A 301 -17.63 1.96 1.10
C SER A 301 -18.11 1.14 -0.11
N GLY A 302 -18.33 -0.16 0.11
CA GLY A 302 -18.87 -1.06 -0.91
C GLY A 302 -17.97 -1.22 -2.12
N GLY A 303 -18.60 -1.27 -3.30
CA GLY A 303 -17.87 -1.37 -4.57
C GLY A 303 -16.99 -0.16 -4.86
N LEU A 304 -17.36 1.03 -4.38
CA LEU A 304 -16.52 2.22 -4.47
C LEU A 304 -15.23 2.05 -3.67
N GLY A 305 -15.31 1.58 -2.42
CA GLY A 305 -14.13 1.30 -1.59
C GLY A 305 -13.26 0.19 -2.16
N ASP A 306 -13.89 -0.94 -2.55
CA ASP A 306 -13.13 -2.10 -3.04
C ASP A 306 -12.44 -1.84 -4.38
N MET A 307 -13.05 -1.11 -5.32
CA MET A 307 -12.53 -0.92 -6.68
C MET A 307 -12.09 0.51 -7.01
N GLY A 308 -12.61 1.51 -6.29
CA GLY A 308 -12.43 2.91 -6.64
C GLY A 308 -10.97 3.32 -6.77
N GLN A 309 -10.14 2.98 -5.79
CA GLN A 309 -8.74 3.37 -5.82
C GLN A 309 -7.96 2.69 -6.96
N HIS A 310 -8.29 1.45 -7.32
CA HIS A 310 -7.70 0.78 -8.47
C HIS A 310 -7.96 1.52 -9.78
N TYR A 311 -9.15 2.11 -9.95
CA TYR A 311 -9.56 2.77 -11.19
C TYR A 311 -9.18 4.24 -11.22
N ILE A 312 -9.26 4.94 -10.10
CA ILE A 312 -9.00 6.38 -9.98
C ILE A 312 -7.50 6.67 -10.05
N ASP A 313 -6.66 5.87 -9.41
CA ASP A 313 -5.22 6.06 -9.37
C ASP A 313 -4.56 6.19 -10.76
N PRO A 314 -4.77 5.27 -11.71
CA PRO A 314 -4.22 5.45 -13.06
C PRO A 314 -4.81 6.63 -13.82
N VAL A 315 -6.07 7.01 -13.54
CA VAL A 315 -6.71 8.18 -14.18
C VAL A 315 -6.07 9.48 -13.70
N GLN A 316 -5.75 9.60 -12.40
CA GLN A 316 -5.00 10.75 -11.89
C GLN A 316 -3.66 10.90 -12.60
N TYR A 317 -2.93 9.80 -12.77
CA TYR A 317 -1.68 9.81 -13.52
C TYR A 317 -1.85 10.23 -14.99
N ILE A 318 -2.83 9.65 -15.69
CA ILE A 318 -3.15 10.01 -17.09
C ILE A 318 -3.44 11.50 -17.21
N LEU A 319 -4.22 12.06 -16.28
CA LEU A 319 -4.63 13.48 -16.28
C LEU A 319 -3.56 14.43 -15.71
N GLY A 320 -2.43 13.93 -15.19
CA GLY A 320 -1.43 14.76 -14.50
C GLY A 320 -1.97 15.37 -13.20
N LYS A 321 -2.77 14.61 -12.44
CA LYS A 321 -3.46 15.06 -11.21
C LYS A 321 -2.95 14.35 -9.94
N ASP A 322 -1.76 13.78 -10.00
CA ASP A 322 -1.19 13.02 -8.88
C ASP A 322 -0.91 13.87 -7.63
N ASP A 323 -0.91 15.18 -7.73
CA ASP A 323 -0.58 16.15 -6.68
C ASP A 323 -1.75 17.05 -6.26
N THR A 324 -2.96 16.77 -6.73
CA THR A 324 -4.13 17.62 -6.45
C THR A 324 -5.42 16.79 -6.24
N PHE A 325 -6.46 17.48 -5.80
CA PHE A 325 -7.77 16.90 -5.53
C PHE A 325 -8.89 17.61 -6.32
N PRO A 326 -10.04 16.93 -6.56
CA PRO A 326 -11.24 17.59 -7.03
C PRO A 326 -11.73 18.66 -6.05
N VAL A 327 -12.27 19.76 -6.57
CA VAL A 327 -12.89 20.83 -5.77
C VAL A 327 -14.39 20.61 -5.53
N LYS A 328 -15.01 19.69 -6.28
CA LYS A 328 -16.44 19.38 -6.17
C LYS A 328 -16.67 17.89 -6.43
N VAL A 329 -17.58 17.30 -5.64
CA VAL A 329 -18.12 15.95 -5.86
C VAL A 329 -19.63 15.99 -5.86
N GLU A 330 -20.24 15.40 -6.90
CA GLU A 330 -21.68 15.30 -7.12
C GLU A 330 -22.08 13.83 -7.19
N VAL A 331 -23.20 13.47 -6.60
CA VAL A 331 -23.69 12.08 -6.59
C VAL A 331 -25.11 11.99 -7.11
N ASP A 332 -25.37 10.95 -7.88
CA ASP A 332 -26.71 10.46 -8.23
C ASP A 332 -26.83 9.03 -7.66
N ALA A 333 -27.62 8.90 -6.61
CA ALA A 333 -27.82 7.67 -5.88
C ALA A 333 -29.16 7.68 -5.15
N PRO A 334 -29.76 6.52 -4.86
CA PRO A 334 -30.79 6.41 -3.83
C PRO A 334 -30.26 6.89 -2.46
N ALA A 335 -31.17 7.27 -1.56
CA ALA A 335 -30.82 7.57 -0.18
C ALA A 335 -30.09 6.37 0.43
N GLN A 336 -28.95 6.63 1.05
CA GLN A 336 -28.14 5.59 1.65
C GLN A 336 -28.60 5.27 3.08
N HIS A 337 -28.55 4.00 3.44
CA HIS A 337 -28.79 3.60 4.83
C HIS A 337 -27.65 4.09 5.73
N PRO A 338 -27.89 4.52 6.99
CA PRO A 338 -26.83 5.06 7.88
C PRO A 338 -25.69 4.09 8.19
N ASP A 339 -25.94 2.78 8.12
CA ASP A 339 -24.98 1.71 8.43
C ASP A 339 -24.53 0.95 7.17
N ALA A 340 -25.46 0.61 6.27
CA ALA A 340 -25.24 -0.24 5.11
C ALA A 340 -25.00 0.58 3.84
N VAL A 341 -23.95 0.20 3.11
CA VAL A 341 -23.64 0.78 1.79
C VAL A 341 -24.63 0.25 0.76
N GLY A 342 -25.26 1.13 0.02
CA GLY A 342 -26.13 0.81 -1.08
C GLY A 342 -25.49 0.97 -2.46
N ILE A 343 -26.34 0.94 -3.48
CA ILE A 343 -25.96 1.20 -4.87
C ILE A 343 -25.94 2.71 -5.16
N TRP A 344 -25.28 3.09 -6.26
CA TRP A 344 -25.29 4.44 -6.79
C TRP A 344 -25.28 4.41 -8.32
N ARG A 345 -25.83 5.45 -8.99
CA ARG A 345 -25.86 5.57 -10.44
C ARG A 345 -24.67 6.30 -11.00
N SER A 346 -24.28 7.42 -10.39
CA SER A 346 -23.06 8.11 -10.81
C SER A 346 -22.44 8.92 -9.68
N ILE A 347 -21.10 9.11 -9.79
CA ILE A 347 -20.33 10.03 -8.95
C ILE A 347 -19.47 10.87 -9.89
N THR A 348 -19.60 12.19 -9.82
CA THR A 348 -18.84 13.12 -10.66
C THR A 348 -17.89 13.95 -9.80
N TYR A 349 -16.61 13.85 -10.09
CA TYR A 349 -15.57 14.68 -9.49
C TYR A 349 -15.16 15.76 -10.48
N THR A 350 -15.10 17.02 -10.03
CA THR A 350 -14.68 18.16 -10.86
C THR A 350 -13.47 18.83 -10.25
N TYR A 351 -12.40 18.99 -11.01
CA TYR A 351 -11.19 19.72 -10.65
C TYR A 351 -11.35 21.23 -10.94
N SER A 352 -10.49 22.06 -10.35
CA SER A 352 -10.53 23.51 -10.49
C SER A 352 -10.31 24.01 -11.92
N ASP A 353 -9.62 23.24 -12.76
CA ASP A 353 -9.38 23.52 -14.17
C ASP A 353 -10.49 22.99 -15.11
N GLY A 354 -11.57 22.47 -14.55
CA GLY A 354 -12.71 21.95 -15.31
C GLY A 354 -12.63 20.49 -15.72
N CYS A 355 -11.47 19.81 -15.48
CA CYS A 355 -11.37 18.37 -15.68
C CYS A 355 -12.36 17.60 -14.82
N LYS A 356 -12.87 16.48 -15.34
CA LYS A 356 -13.83 15.63 -14.63
C LYS A 356 -13.44 14.16 -14.66
N ILE A 357 -13.72 13.47 -13.54
CA ILE A 357 -13.77 12.01 -13.46
C ILE A 357 -15.23 11.66 -13.16
N ILE A 358 -15.83 10.82 -13.99
CA ILE A 358 -17.21 10.36 -13.82
C ILE A 358 -17.17 8.84 -13.62
N LEU A 359 -17.64 8.40 -12.46
CA LEU A 359 -17.88 6.99 -12.18
C LEU A 359 -19.33 6.69 -12.58
N GLU A 360 -19.51 5.75 -13.50
CA GLU A 360 -20.82 5.33 -13.99
C GLU A 360 -21.18 3.99 -13.36
N GLY A 361 -22.18 3.98 -12.50
CA GLY A 361 -22.57 2.89 -11.63
C GLY A 361 -23.71 2.04 -12.14
N GLU A 362 -24.53 1.52 -11.21
CA GLU A 362 -25.63 0.63 -11.52
C GLU A 362 -26.81 1.37 -12.17
N GLY A 363 -27.39 0.79 -13.21
CA GLY A 363 -28.50 1.39 -13.95
C GLY A 363 -28.09 2.60 -14.77
N PHE A 364 -26.80 2.85 -14.93
CA PHE A 364 -26.32 3.88 -15.86
C PHE A 364 -26.42 3.35 -17.29
N GLU A 365 -27.44 3.77 -18.02
CA GLU A 365 -27.61 3.42 -19.42
C GLU A 365 -26.90 4.47 -20.29
N SER A 366 -25.77 4.05 -20.88
CA SER A 366 -25.10 4.88 -21.88
C SER A 366 -25.86 4.80 -23.20
N GLN A 367 -26.23 5.96 -23.79
CA GLN A 367 -26.70 6.00 -25.14
C GLN A 367 -25.55 5.99 -26.15
N GLY A 368 -25.47 4.95 -26.98
CA GLY A 368 -24.44 4.82 -28.02
C GLY A 368 -23.07 4.30 -27.50
N LYS A 369 -22.03 4.53 -28.32
CA LYS A 369 -20.66 4.10 -28.01
C LYS A 369 -20.07 5.01 -26.93
N VAL A 370 -19.76 4.41 -25.76
CA VAL A 370 -19.19 5.15 -24.63
C VAL A 370 -17.72 5.40 -24.85
N HIS A 371 -17.31 6.65 -24.73
CA HIS A 371 -15.91 7.05 -24.71
C HIS A 371 -15.33 6.96 -23.30
N TYR A 372 -14.04 6.63 -23.21
CA TYR A 372 -13.29 6.62 -21.97
C TYR A 372 -12.76 8.00 -21.61
N ILE A 373 -12.13 8.70 -22.59
CA ILE A 373 -11.67 10.09 -22.43
C ILE A 373 -12.37 10.94 -23.49
N GLU A 374 -12.86 12.10 -23.08
CA GLU A 374 -13.42 13.12 -23.95
C GLU A 374 -12.76 14.47 -23.67
N GLY A 375 -12.28 15.10 -24.73
CA GLY A 375 -11.84 16.48 -24.74
C GLY A 375 -12.58 17.28 -25.81
N PRO A 376 -12.42 18.61 -25.84
CA PRO A 376 -13.06 19.47 -26.84
C PRO A 376 -12.71 19.11 -28.29
N LEU A 377 -11.57 18.52 -28.56
CA LEU A 377 -11.04 18.22 -29.88
C LEU A 377 -11.11 16.76 -30.27
N GLY A 378 -11.28 15.84 -29.30
CA GLY A 378 -11.26 14.42 -29.61
C GLY A 378 -11.72 13.51 -28.48
N LYS A 379 -11.93 12.22 -28.83
CA LYS A 379 -12.42 11.18 -27.93
C LYS A 379 -11.61 9.90 -28.07
N VAL A 380 -11.47 9.19 -26.96
CA VAL A 380 -10.86 7.84 -26.87
C VAL A 380 -11.91 6.86 -26.38
N TYR A 381 -12.06 5.76 -27.09
CA TYR A 381 -13.02 4.69 -26.79
C TYR A 381 -12.31 3.43 -26.31
N LYS A 382 -13.09 2.44 -25.86
CA LYS A 382 -12.62 1.10 -25.57
C LYS A 382 -11.87 0.51 -26.77
N GLY A 383 -10.79 -0.27 -26.51
CA GLY A 383 -9.94 -0.82 -27.57
C GLY A 383 -8.96 0.20 -28.15
N PHE A 384 -8.78 1.32 -27.48
CA PHE A 384 -7.90 2.43 -27.90
C PHE A 384 -8.29 3.05 -29.25
N GLU A 385 -9.57 2.99 -29.63
CA GLU A 385 -10.06 3.73 -30.78
C GLU A 385 -10.06 5.24 -30.45
N CYS A 386 -9.51 6.06 -31.33
CA CYS A 386 -9.42 7.50 -31.16
C CYS A 386 -10.00 8.26 -32.36
N THR A 387 -10.68 9.38 -32.10
CA THR A 387 -11.18 10.24 -33.18
C THR A 387 -10.09 11.11 -33.83
N ILE A 388 -8.92 11.22 -33.17
CA ILE A 388 -7.77 11.96 -33.72
C ILE A 388 -7.09 11.11 -34.78
N PRO A 389 -6.93 11.64 -36.03
CA PRO A 389 -6.21 10.93 -37.08
C PRO A 389 -4.73 10.71 -36.71
N ASN A 390 -4.15 9.59 -37.15
CA ASN A 390 -2.74 9.27 -36.94
C ASN A 390 -2.28 9.36 -35.48
N VAL A 391 -3.18 9.00 -34.55
CA VAL A 391 -2.94 9.13 -33.09
C VAL A 391 -1.67 8.42 -32.64
N MET A 392 -1.30 7.30 -33.28
CA MET A 392 -0.08 6.56 -32.93
C MET A 392 1.20 7.32 -33.28
N ASP A 393 1.21 8.07 -34.38
CA ASP A 393 2.35 8.91 -34.75
C ASP A 393 2.54 10.04 -33.73
N ILE A 394 1.43 10.62 -33.26
CA ILE A 394 1.44 11.65 -32.21
C ILE A 394 2.01 11.09 -30.90
N ILE A 395 1.53 9.92 -30.46
CA ILE A 395 1.99 9.26 -29.24
C ILE A 395 3.47 8.90 -29.33
N ASN A 396 3.90 8.35 -30.47
CA ASN A 396 5.30 7.95 -30.67
C ASN A 396 6.26 9.16 -30.74
N ALA A 397 5.76 10.34 -31.08
CA ALA A 397 6.53 11.57 -31.07
C ALA A 397 6.67 12.19 -29.65
N GLN A 398 5.86 11.74 -28.67
CA GLN A 398 5.97 12.20 -27.28
C GLN A 398 7.17 11.54 -26.58
N PRO A 399 7.87 12.25 -25.69
CA PRO A 399 8.90 11.66 -24.86
C PRO A 399 8.31 10.56 -23.95
N ASP A 400 9.17 9.60 -23.60
CA ASP A 400 8.79 8.63 -22.58
C ASP A 400 8.64 9.32 -21.23
N PRO A 401 7.67 8.90 -20.40
CA PRO A 401 7.59 9.39 -19.03
C PRO A 401 8.87 9.06 -18.25
N GLU A 402 9.16 9.89 -17.24
CA GLU A 402 10.30 9.63 -16.35
C GLU A 402 10.26 8.22 -15.77
N PRO A 403 11.40 7.52 -15.73
CA PRO A 403 11.51 6.19 -15.14
C PRO A 403 11.06 6.19 -13.68
N ARG A 404 10.30 5.16 -13.28
CA ARG A 404 9.77 5.01 -11.93
C ARG A 404 10.30 3.76 -11.25
N ASN A 405 10.51 3.86 -9.93
CA ASN A 405 10.93 2.73 -9.12
C ASN A 405 9.73 1.82 -8.81
N THR A 406 9.56 0.76 -9.58
CA THR A 406 8.48 -0.23 -9.43
C THR A 406 8.90 -1.50 -8.71
N ASP A 407 10.19 -1.68 -8.39
CA ASP A 407 10.67 -2.76 -7.52
C ASP A 407 10.67 -2.30 -6.06
N PHE A 408 9.65 -2.72 -5.32
CA PHE A 408 9.48 -2.33 -3.91
C PHE A 408 10.63 -2.83 -3.02
N LEU A 409 11.12 -4.04 -3.25
CA LEU A 409 12.21 -4.58 -2.43
C LEU A 409 13.52 -3.82 -2.67
N GLU A 410 13.76 -3.40 -3.90
CA GLU A 410 14.89 -2.53 -4.23
C GLU A 410 14.72 -1.14 -3.60
N CYS A 411 13.51 -0.57 -3.62
CA CYS A 411 13.21 0.68 -2.91
C CYS A 411 13.51 0.57 -1.41
N VAL A 412 13.14 -0.54 -0.77
CA VAL A 412 13.45 -0.80 0.65
C VAL A 412 14.96 -0.85 0.89
N ARG A 413 15.74 -1.51 -0.01
CA ARG A 413 17.21 -1.61 0.11
C ARG A 413 17.91 -0.28 -0.12
N THR A 414 17.51 0.44 -1.15
CA THR A 414 18.15 1.70 -1.59
C THR A 414 17.62 2.94 -0.87
N ARG A 415 16.51 2.80 -0.15
CA ARG A 415 15.75 3.90 0.48
C ARG A 415 15.19 4.89 -0.52
N GLN A 416 15.01 4.48 -1.78
CA GLN A 416 14.35 5.28 -2.80
C GLN A 416 12.83 5.13 -2.67
N LYS A 417 12.10 6.18 -3.04
CA LYS A 417 10.65 6.20 -3.01
C LYS A 417 10.07 5.22 -4.05
N PHE A 418 9.07 4.43 -3.63
CA PHE A 418 8.32 3.56 -4.54
C PHE A 418 7.37 4.39 -5.41
N ALA A 419 7.12 3.93 -6.61
CA ALA A 419 6.31 4.68 -7.59
C ALA A 419 4.84 4.91 -7.19
N LEU A 420 4.27 4.04 -6.36
CA LEU A 420 2.95 4.22 -5.73
C LEU A 420 3.12 4.32 -4.21
N ALA A 421 3.72 5.41 -3.79
CA ALA A 421 4.01 5.70 -2.42
C ALA A 421 2.80 6.28 -1.67
N GLU A 422 3.02 6.67 -0.43
CA GLU A 422 2.00 7.20 0.48
C GLU A 422 1.25 8.42 -0.05
N GLU A 423 1.95 9.32 -0.75
CA GLU A 423 1.32 10.54 -1.29
C GLU A 423 0.36 10.22 -2.43
N ASN A 424 0.80 9.43 -3.44
CA ASN A 424 -0.08 8.99 -4.52
C ASN A 424 -1.27 8.17 -3.95
N GLY A 425 -0.98 7.31 -2.97
CA GLY A 425 -2.00 6.53 -2.28
C GLY A 425 -3.02 7.41 -1.58
N HIS A 426 -2.56 8.44 -0.85
CA HIS A 426 -3.43 9.39 -0.18
C HIS A 426 -4.29 10.18 -1.19
N HIS A 427 -3.69 10.68 -2.27
CA HIS A 427 -4.44 11.44 -3.29
C HIS A 427 -5.56 10.61 -3.93
N SER A 428 -5.27 9.42 -4.41
CA SER A 428 -6.28 8.56 -5.04
C SER A 428 -7.33 8.02 -4.04
N CYS A 429 -6.92 7.72 -2.79
CA CYS A 429 -7.84 7.30 -1.73
C CYS A 429 -8.77 8.44 -1.27
N THR A 430 -8.26 9.67 -1.23
CA THR A 430 -9.07 10.84 -0.89
C THR A 430 -10.21 11.02 -1.88
N ILE A 431 -10.00 10.80 -3.18
CA ILE A 431 -11.11 10.88 -4.17
C ILE A 431 -12.18 9.81 -3.88
N VAL A 432 -11.78 8.59 -3.53
CA VAL A 432 -12.72 7.53 -3.07
C VAL A 432 -13.50 8.01 -1.85
N ASN A 433 -12.82 8.59 -0.87
CA ASN A 433 -13.42 9.07 0.37
C ASN A 433 -14.35 10.28 0.15
N LEU A 434 -14.01 11.20 -0.77
CA LEU A 434 -14.92 12.30 -1.17
C LEU A 434 -16.24 11.76 -1.72
N GLY A 435 -16.18 10.75 -2.61
CA GLY A 435 -17.38 10.07 -3.13
C GLY A 435 -18.17 9.38 -2.02
N SER A 436 -17.49 8.71 -1.10
CA SER A 436 -18.10 8.06 0.06
C SER A 436 -18.84 9.07 0.96
N CYS A 437 -18.21 10.21 1.26
CA CYS A 437 -18.85 11.29 2.04
C CYS A 437 -20.10 11.85 1.32
N ALA A 438 -20.00 12.12 0.01
CA ALA A 438 -21.11 12.63 -0.76
C ALA A 438 -22.28 11.64 -0.85
N LEU A 439 -22.00 10.34 -1.02
CA LEU A 439 -23.03 9.28 -1.00
C LEU A 439 -23.74 9.21 0.34
N ARG A 440 -22.97 9.18 1.46
CA ARG A 440 -23.54 9.11 2.82
C ARG A 440 -24.42 10.29 3.15
N LEU A 441 -24.08 11.49 2.65
CA LEU A 441 -24.83 12.71 2.90
C LEU A 441 -25.90 13.00 1.82
N GLY A 442 -25.88 12.27 0.70
CA GLY A 442 -26.86 12.36 -0.36
C GLY A 442 -26.89 13.73 -1.08
N ARG A 443 -25.75 14.43 -1.14
CA ARG A 443 -25.67 15.77 -1.72
C ARG A 443 -24.31 16.09 -2.34
N THR A 444 -24.30 17.15 -3.17
CA THR A 444 -23.06 17.75 -3.67
C THR A 444 -22.24 18.33 -2.54
N LEU A 445 -20.92 18.08 -2.56
CA LEU A 445 -19.95 18.63 -1.60
C LEU A 445 -18.89 19.45 -2.35
N HIS A 446 -18.41 20.51 -1.71
CA HIS A 446 -17.30 21.34 -2.16
C HIS A 446 -16.09 21.13 -1.26
N PHE A 447 -14.93 20.92 -1.85
CA PHE A 447 -13.71 20.56 -1.14
C PHE A 447 -12.60 21.58 -1.42
N ASP A 448 -11.87 21.95 -0.39
CA ASP A 448 -10.66 22.76 -0.47
C ASP A 448 -9.45 21.81 -0.59
N PRO A 449 -8.79 21.74 -1.77
CA PRO A 449 -7.68 20.83 -2.00
C PRO A 449 -6.45 21.12 -1.13
N GLU A 450 -6.20 22.39 -0.78
CA GLU A 450 -5.02 22.79 0.00
C GLU A 450 -5.21 22.49 1.48
N ARG A 451 -6.38 22.81 2.02
CA ARG A 451 -6.69 22.57 3.44
C ARG A 451 -7.22 21.17 3.71
N GLN A 452 -7.62 20.45 2.67
CA GLN A 452 -8.26 19.14 2.73
C GLN A 452 -9.49 19.11 3.66
N VAL A 453 -10.36 20.09 3.50
CA VAL A 453 -11.63 20.23 4.24
C VAL A 453 -12.80 20.52 3.31
N PHE A 454 -14.00 20.17 3.71
CA PHE A 454 -15.21 20.56 2.99
C PHE A 454 -15.57 22.01 3.31
N ILE A 455 -15.88 22.79 2.27
CA ILE A 455 -16.15 24.22 2.36
C ILE A 455 -17.58 24.43 2.87
N GLY A 456 -17.71 25.03 4.05
CA GLY A 456 -19.01 25.40 4.63
C GLY A 456 -19.94 24.22 4.97
N ASP A 457 -19.38 23.04 5.25
CA ASP A 457 -20.16 21.82 5.52
C ASP A 457 -19.58 21.04 6.71
N ASP A 458 -20.04 21.36 7.92
CA ASP A 458 -19.58 20.77 9.16
C ASP A 458 -19.86 19.25 9.22
N ALA A 459 -21.04 18.82 8.75
CA ALA A 459 -21.38 17.40 8.72
C ALA A 459 -20.47 16.59 7.78
N ALA A 460 -20.03 17.16 6.69
CA ALA A 460 -19.05 16.54 5.83
C ALA A 460 -17.65 16.54 6.47
N ASN A 461 -17.28 17.60 7.17
CA ASN A 461 -16.00 17.69 7.88
C ASN A 461 -15.89 16.69 9.04
N GLU A 462 -16.98 16.33 9.72
CA GLU A 462 -17.00 15.24 10.70
C GLU A 462 -16.61 13.88 10.09
N LEU A 463 -16.84 13.67 8.79
CA LEU A 463 -16.46 12.44 8.10
C LEU A 463 -14.97 12.37 7.71
N ILE A 464 -14.25 13.49 7.73
CA ILE A 464 -12.79 13.53 7.47
C ILE A 464 -12.02 12.80 8.57
N ASN A 465 -12.43 12.97 9.83
CA ASN A 465 -11.80 12.38 11.01
C ASN A 465 -12.86 11.66 11.84
N GLN A 466 -13.35 10.54 11.38
CA GLN A 466 -14.37 9.79 12.13
C GLN A 466 -13.81 9.36 13.50
N PRO A 467 -14.64 9.48 14.59
CA PRO A 467 -14.22 9.04 15.90
C PRO A 467 -13.83 7.56 15.90
N MET A 468 -12.74 7.25 16.57
CA MET A 468 -12.28 5.88 16.78
C MET A 468 -12.64 5.40 18.17
N ARG A 469 -13.03 4.14 18.30
CA ARG A 469 -13.27 3.48 19.58
C ARG A 469 -11.98 3.46 20.41
N ALA A 470 -12.09 3.76 21.71
CA ALA A 470 -10.95 3.65 22.62
C ALA A 470 -10.43 2.18 22.72
N PRO A 471 -9.12 1.94 22.84
CA PRO A 471 -8.05 2.94 22.98
C PRO A 471 -7.45 3.41 21.63
N TRP A 472 -7.98 2.98 20.50
CA TRP A 472 -7.34 3.04 19.18
C TRP A 472 -7.09 4.46 18.67
N GLY A 473 -7.97 5.41 18.97
CA GLY A 473 -7.82 6.79 18.51
C GLY A 473 -6.52 7.48 18.95
N SER A 474 -5.96 7.08 20.10
CA SER A 474 -4.69 7.62 20.59
C SER A 474 -3.45 7.10 19.85
N MET A 475 -3.56 6.00 19.11
CA MET A 475 -2.43 5.39 18.41
C MET A 475 -2.10 6.12 17.11
N ILE A 476 -3.08 6.75 16.49
CA ILE A 476 -2.92 7.43 15.19
C ILE A 476 -2.66 8.95 15.35
N LEU A 477 -2.65 9.46 16.56
CA LEU A 477 -2.42 10.88 16.85
C LEU A 477 -0.95 11.32 16.69
#